data_1dfc40443150d77ff7a9432f7ff6ab1f
#
_entry.id   1dfc40443150d77ff7a9432f7ff6ab1f
#
_cell.length_a   1.000
_cell.length_b   1.000
_cell.length_c   1.000
_cell.angle_alpha   90.00
_cell.angle_beta   90.00
_cell.angle_gamma   90.00
#
_symmetry.space_group_name_H-M   'P 1'
#
loop_
_entity.id
_entity.type
_entity.pdbx_description
1 polymer ?
#
loop_
_entity_poly.entity_id
_entity_poly.type
_entity_poly.pdbx_seq_one_letter_code
_entity_poly.pdbx_strand_id
1 'polypeptide(L)'
;MKKLFAVLLVAAMMFSLVSFAHADEGYTIRIYSNSNSTERTTWLIDKAKEAGFNISIDDNSIISGDTAAVQAANENKDGDLVFGLNEVRWSQMVNGQYENLKVMDWTPTWADKVGEYKFDGKAYGLVIQNILMLYRTDEFGTNGEAIKFDHWADLADSNYKWYRQNKVGGTTNMNTNNAMLYAFTDPESPAGGISIEGWKKLWKYCADGVVFTDDKYGLNPLIRGDVQVSTFYSSSLYGEITSTSENPTYEHPLKGVPVGENWALVDIADGTYYIAEYIGILDREGRSEAETETVKAFAEWFGSAETQIAWSDAFDSYPCNEEAVAELFDEVPPIYAIKNCSLTTVPGTEMTYAEYVGAHSSEWTNIMTNLGFFWADSANAPAEPDWDNLDWATLTQKQE
;
A
#
# COMPACT_ATOMS: atom_id res chain seq x y z
N MET A 1 27.63 23.83 -9.48
CA MET A 1 26.34 23.40 -10.05
C MET A 1 25.22 23.46 -9.01
N LYS A 2 25.32 22.91 -7.79
CA LYS A 2 24.24 22.94 -6.75
C LYS A 2 23.69 24.34 -6.39
N LYS A 3 24.50 25.41 -6.46
CA LYS A 3 24.02 26.78 -6.14
C LYS A 3 23.25 27.46 -7.29
N LEU A 4 23.42 27.01 -8.52
CA LEU A 4 22.68 27.56 -9.67
C LEU A 4 21.28 26.93 -9.75
N PHE A 5 21.16 25.65 -9.33
CA PHE A 5 19.89 24.95 -9.22
C PHE A 5 18.96 25.54 -8.15
N ALA A 6 19.51 25.92 -6.98
CA ALA A 6 18.72 26.57 -5.92
C ALA A 6 18.09 27.88 -6.36
N VAL A 7 18.73 28.66 -7.24
CA VAL A 7 18.19 29.92 -7.76
C VAL A 7 17.13 29.69 -8.84
N LEU A 8 17.25 28.62 -9.64
CA LEU A 8 16.24 28.21 -10.61
C LEU A 8 15.01 27.62 -9.91
N LEU A 9 15.19 26.88 -8.81
CA LEU A 9 14.11 26.33 -7.99
C LEU A 9 13.27 27.46 -7.36
N VAL A 10 13.93 28.51 -6.80
CA VAL A 10 13.24 29.68 -6.25
C VAL A 10 12.49 30.47 -7.32
N ALA A 11 13.01 30.51 -8.56
CA ALA A 11 12.33 31.17 -9.68
C ALA A 11 11.12 30.34 -10.17
N ALA A 12 11.20 29.01 -10.16
CA ALA A 12 10.07 28.12 -10.48
C ALA A 12 8.96 28.22 -9.41
N MET A 13 9.32 28.31 -8.13
CA MET A 13 8.34 28.56 -7.04
C MET A 13 7.57 29.88 -7.24
N MET A 14 8.21 30.94 -7.73
CA MET A 14 7.50 32.21 -8.00
C MET A 14 6.59 32.13 -9.23
N PHE A 15 6.83 31.23 -10.18
CA PHE A 15 5.95 31.05 -11.35
C PHE A 15 4.77 30.13 -11.07
N SER A 16 4.90 29.14 -10.16
CA SER A 16 3.78 28.29 -9.73
C SER A 16 2.76 29.06 -8.88
N LEU A 17 3.21 30.03 -8.07
CA LEU A 17 2.33 30.91 -7.28
C LEU A 17 1.41 31.82 -8.11
N VAL A 18 1.73 32.08 -9.37
CA VAL A 18 0.91 32.96 -10.24
C VAL A 18 -0.36 32.26 -10.76
N SER A 19 -0.41 30.93 -10.75
CA SER A 19 -1.58 30.16 -11.24
C SER A 19 -2.69 29.98 -10.21
N PHE A 20 -2.44 30.24 -8.93
CA PHE A 20 -3.41 30.05 -7.84
C PHE A 20 -4.23 31.30 -7.47
N ALA A 21 -4.18 32.36 -8.29
CA ALA A 21 -4.79 33.65 -8.01
C ALA A 21 -6.35 33.65 -7.91
N HIS A 22 -7.00 32.51 -7.95
CA HIS A 22 -8.45 32.38 -7.85
C HIS A 22 -8.90 31.40 -6.74
N ALA A 23 -7.97 30.92 -5.90
CA ALA A 23 -8.32 30.08 -4.75
C ALA A 23 -9.02 30.93 -3.67
N ASP A 24 -10.05 30.41 -3.04
CA ASP A 24 -10.68 31.02 -1.88
C ASP A 24 -9.77 30.86 -0.66
N GLU A 25 -9.00 31.90 -0.33
CA GLU A 25 -8.05 31.90 0.80
C GLU A 25 -8.71 31.60 2.16
N GLY A 26 -10.03 31.70 2.26
CA GLY A 26 -10.80 31.39 3.47
C GLY A 26 -11.28 29.93 3.55
N TYR A 27 -11.19 29.18 2.44
CA TYR A 27 -11.72 27.82 2.41
C TYR A 27 -10.78 26.81 3.09
N THR A 28 -11.35 25.94 3.94
CA THR A 28 -10.62 24.83 4.56
C THR A 28 -10.97 23.53 3.87
N ILE A 29 -10.00 22.93 3.19
CA ILE A 29 -10.14 21.64 2.50
C ILE A 29 -10.20 20.53 3.54
N ARG A 30 -11.26 19.72 3.51
CA ARG A 30 -11.43 18.56 4.39
C ARG A 30 -10.93 17.30 3.73
N ILE A 31 -9.97 16.65 4.38
CA ILE A 31 -9.25 15.49 3.85
C ILE A 31 -9.51 14.27 4.73
N TYR A 32 -9.84 13.16 4.08
CA TYR A 32 -9.86 11.84 4.69
C TYR A 32 -8.67 11.03 4.18
N SER A 33 -7.92 10.41 5.08
CA SER A 33 -6.69 9.72 4.71
C SER A 33 -6.38 8.54 5.61
N ASN A 34 -5.83 7.49 5.02
CA ASN A 34 -5.18 6.41 5.75
C ASN A 34 -3.68 6.69 6.00
N SER A 35 -3.09 7.62 5.26
CA SER A 35 -1.66 7.98 5.35
C SER A 35 -1.44 9.17 6.31
N ASN A 36 -1.96 9.08 7.53
CA ASN A 36 -2.15 10.20 8.44
C ASN A 36 -1.55 9.99 9.84
N SER A 37 -0.36 9.40 9.97
CA SER A 37 0.34 9.46 11.25
C SER A 37 0.47 10.91 11.73
N THR A 38 0.62 11.12 13.04
CA THR A 38 0.76 12.47 13.61
C THR A 38 1.85 13.30 12.89
N GLU A 39 2.96 12.65 12.55
CA GLU A 39 4.08 13.30 11.85
C GLU A 39 3.70 13.69 10.42
N ARG A 40 3.09 12.77 9.65
CA ARG A 40 2.62 13.03 8.28
C ARG A 40 1.56 14.12 8.25
N THR A 41 0.60 14.06 9.17
CA THR A 41 -0.47 15.05 9.31
C THR A 41 0.09 16.44 9.60
N THR A 42 0.99 16.55 10.58
CA THR A 42 1.63 17.81 10.95
C THR A 42 2.42 18.39 9.78
N TRP A 43 3.25 17.56 9.15
CA TRP A 43 4.04 17.97 7.99
C TRP A 43 3.15 18.49 6.86
N LEU A 44 2.08 17.76 6.52
CA LEU A 44 1.20 18.14 5.42
C LEU A 44 0.45 19.44 5.71
N ILE A 45 -0.04 19.64 6.94
CA ILE A 45 -0.71 20.88 7.35
C ILE A 45 0.26 22.08 7.24
N ASP A 46 1.48 21.92 7.74
CA ASP A 46 2.48 22.99 7.72
C ASP A 46 2.89 23.33 6.27
N LYS A 47 3.15 22.31 5.44
CA LYS A 47 3.54 22.51 4.05
C LYS A 47 2.41 23.05 3.18
N ALA A 48 1.18 22.60 3.38
CA ALA A 48 0.01 23.17 2.72
C ALA A 48 -0.17 24.63 3.06
N LYS A 49 0.00 25.01 4.34
CA LYS A 49 -0.07 26.40 4.79
C LYS A 49 1.03 27.27 4.18
N GLU A 50 2.27 26.75 4.09
CA GLU A 50 3.38 27.43 3.38
C GLU A 50 3.03 27.68 1.90
N ALA A 51 2.31 26.73 1.27
CA ALA A 51 1.83 26.84 -0.10
C ALA A 51 0.52 27.66 -0.27
N GLY A 52 -0.05 28.19 0.81
CA GLY A 52 -1.24 29.05 0.79
C GLY A 52 -2.57 28.29 0.92
N PHE A 53 -2.56 27.02 1.30
CA PHE A 53 -3.77 26.22 1.50
C PHE A 53 -4.10 26.05 2.99
N ASN A 54 -5.39 26.12 3.32
CA ASN A 54 -5.90 25.69 4.62
C ASN A 54 -6.48 24.29 4.48
N ILE A 55 -5.97 23.35 5.28
CA ILE A 55 -6.47 21.98 5.26
C ILE A 55 -6.83 21.50 6.66
N SER A 56 -7.76 20.55 6.73
CA SER A 56 -8.03 19.75 7.92
C SER A 56 -8.06 18.29 7.53
N ILE A 57 -7.37 17.45 8.32
CA ILE A 57 -7.35 16.01 8.14
C ILE A 57 -8.13 15.40 9.29
N ASP A 58 -9.04 14.47 8.98
CA ASP A 58 -9.88 13.85 10.00
C ASP A 58 -9.06 12.95 10.91
N ASP A 59 -8.97 13.32 12.20
CA ASP A 59 -8.22 12.60 13.23
C ASP A 59 -8.81 11.21 13.54
N ASN A 60 -10.11 10.99 13.25
CA ASN A 60 -10.73 9.68 13.48
C ASN A 60 -10.19 8.58 12.55
N SER A 61 -9.59 8.97 11.45
CA SER A 61 -8.98 8.05 10.50
C SER A 61 -7.64 7.47 10.97
N ILE A 62 -7.01 8.03 11.99
CA ILE A 62 -5.74 7.53 12.58
C ILE A 62 -5.88 6.08 13.10
N ILE A 63 -7.07 5.56 13.25
CA ILE A 63 -7.32 4.41 14.10
C ILE A 63 -7.27 3.07 13.36
N SER A 64 -7.53 2.95 12.05
CA SER A 64 -7.73 1.59 11.51
C SER A 64 -7.64 1.37 10.01
N GLY A 65 -6.86 2.13 9.29
CA GLY A 65 -6.57 1.81 7.88
C GLY A 65 -7.64 2.26 6.89
N ASP A 66 -7.47 1.86 5.65
CA ASP A 66 -8.25 2.28 4.47
C ASP A 66 -9.77 2.24 4.66
N THR A 67 -10.26 1.19 5.33
CA THR A 67 -11.71 1.00 5.53
C THR A 67 -12.31 2.10 6.39
N ALA A 68 -11.64 2.51 7.46
CA ALA A 68 -12.17 3.52 8.38
C ALA A 68 -12.19 4.90 7.73
N ALA A 69 -11.15 5.27 6.99
CA ALA A 69 -11.10 6.54 6.28
C ALA A 69 -12.26 6.67 5.27
N VAL A 70 -12.51 5.61 4.48
CA VAL A 70 -13.61 5.60 3.50
C VAL A 70 -14.98 5.61 4.18
N GLN A 71 -15.15 4.84 5.26
CA GLN A 71 -16.41 4.81 6.01
C GLN A 71 -16.71 6.17 6.62
N ALA A 72 -15.73 6.80 7.26
CA ALA A 72 -15.90 8.13 7.84
C ALA A 72 -16.27 9.18 6.76
N ALA A 73 -15.60 9.16 5.62
CA ALA A 73 -15.94 10.03 4.50
C ALA A 73 -17.37 9.79 3.98
N ASN A 74 -17.79 8.50 3.87
CA ASN A 74 -19.14 8.12 3.43
C ASN A 74 -20.23 8.51 4.43
N GLU A 75 -19.97 8.43 5.73
CA GLU A 75 -20.92 8.77 6.79
C GLU A 75 -21.05 10.29 6.95
N ASN A 76 -19.94 11.01 6.98
CA ASN A 76 -19.93 12.44 7.24
C ASN A 76 -20.35 13.28 6.02
N LYS A 77 -20.10 12.82 4.80
CA LYS A 77 -20.48 13.50 3.52
C LYS A 77 -19.91 14.92 3.34
N ASP A 78 -18.89 15.26 4.08
CA ASP A 78 -18.31 16.61 4.14
C ASP A 78 -16.87 16.67 3.63
N GLY A 79 -16.33 15.56 3.14
CA GLY A 79 -14.99 15.46 2.58
C GLY A 79 -14.88 16.15 1.22
N ASP A 80 -13.76 16.81 1.01
CA ASP A 80 -13.40 17.41 -0.27
C ASP A 80 -12.44 16.53 -1.06
N LEU A 81 -11.60 15.78 -0.35
CA LEU A 81 -10.52 15.01 -0.92
C LEU A 81 -10.24 13.77 -0.08
N VAL A 82 -9.83 12.71 -0.76
CA VAL A 82 -9.30 11.49 -0.12
C VAL A 82 -7.92 11.19 -0.67
N PHE A 83 -6.97 10.84 0.22
CA PHE A 83 -5.68 10.34 -0.22
C PHE A 83 -5.16 9.20 0.68
N GLY A 84 -4.13 8.50 0.20
CA GLY A 84 -3.50 7.42 0.96
C GLY A 84 -4.32 6.13 1.00
N LEU A 85 -5.33 6.00 0.16
CA LEU A 85 -6.09 4.76 -0.02
C LEU A 85 -5.51 3.96 -1.18
N ASN A 86 -5.53 2.63 -1.05
CA ASN A 86 -5.04 1.72 -2.07
C ASN A 86 -6.04 1.50 -3.23
N GLU A 87 -5.59 0.78 -4.24
CA GLU A 87 -6.34 0.45 -5.46
C GLU A 87 -7.68 -0.22 -5.17
N VAL A 88 -7.72 -1.09 -4.17
CA VAL A 88 -8.92 -1.83 -3.78
C VAL A 88 -10.03 -0.85 -3.37
N ARG A 89 -9.70 0.12 -2.52
CA ARG A 89 -10.67 1.12 -2.04
C ARG A 89 -11.07 2.09 -3.14
N TRP A 90 -10.11 2.52 -3.95
CA TRP A 90 -10.39 3.39 -5.08
C TRP A 90 -11.27 2.71 -6.13
N SER A 91 -11.01 1.44 -6.47
CA SER A 91 -11.87 0.65 -7.33
C SER A 91 -13.32 0.62 -6.80
N GLN A 92 -13.48 0.35 -5.50
CA GLN A 92 -14.79 0.34 -4.84
C GLN A 92 -15.49 1.70 -4.89
N MET A 93 -14.76 2.80 -4.67
CA MET A 93 -15.30 4.17 -4.72
C MET A 93 -15.72 4.57 -6.14
N VAL A 94 -14.87 4.32 -7.12
CA VAL A 94 -15.13 4.64 -8.53
C VAL A 94 -16.31 3.83 -9.08
N ASN A 95 -16.46 2.57 -8.64
CA ASN A 95 -17.55 1.69 -9.01
C ASN A 95 -18.85 1.91 -8.19
N GLY A 96 -18.89 2.95 -7.34
CA GLY A 96 -20.11 3.36 -6.62
C GLY A 96 -20.54 2.41 -5.50
N GLN A 97 -19.62 1.65 -4.91
CA GLN A 97 -19.94 0.76 -3.78
C GLN A 97 -20.24 1.51 -2.47
N TYR A 98 -19.92 2.80 -2.41
CA TYR A 98 -20.22 3.67 -1.26
C TYR A 98 -21.34 4.64 -1.63
N GLU A 99 -22.47 4.55 -0.96
CA GLU A 99 -23.71 5.26 -1.30
C GLU A 99 -23.56 6.79 -1.38
N ASN A 100 -22.76 7.36 -0.47
CA ASN A 100 -22.63 8.79 -0.32
C ASN A 100 -21.31 9.37 -0.85
N LEU A 101 -20.45 8.54 -1.42
CA LEU A 101 -19.19 8.99 -2.02
C LEU A 101 -19.32 9.03 -3.54
N LYS A 102 -19.14 10.21 -4.10
CA LYS A 102 -18.99 10.38 -5.54
C LYS A 102 -17.63 10.96 -5.83
N VAL A 103 -16.87 10.28 -6.66
CA VAL A 103 -15.56 10.75 -7.10
C VAL A 103 -15.74 11.70 -8.26
N MET A 104 -15.21 12.90 -8.12
CA MET A 104 -15.26 13.95 -9.14
C MET A 104 -14.36 13.61 -10.34
N ASP A 105 -14.78 14.02 -11.54
CA ASP A 105 -13.91 13.99 -12.71
C ASP A 105 -12.83 15.08 -12.58
N TRP A 106 -11.57 14.65 -12.63
CA TRP A 106 -10.43 15.54 -12.52
C TRP A 106 -9.20 14.90 -13.17
N THR A 107 -8.38 15.72 -13.84
CA THR A 107 -7.11 15.28 -14.43
C THR A 107 -6.04 16.31 -14.12
N PRO A 108 -5.05 15.99 -13.28
CA PRO A 108 -3.95 16.89 -12.96
C PRO A 108 -2.96 17.03 -14.12
N THR A 109 -2.13 18.08 -14.08
CA THR A 109 -1.10 18.32 -15.10
C THR A 109 -0.01 17.25 -15.09
N TRP A 110 0.18 16.57 -13.97
CA TRP A 110 1.12 15.47 -13.79
C TRP A 110 0.51 14.06 -13.99
N ALA A 111 -0.72 13.97 -14.52
CA ALA A 111 -1.42 12.68 -14.70
C ALA A 111 -0.69 11.68 -15.58
N ASP A 112 0.11 12.14 -16.55
CA ASP A 112 0.93 11.32 -17.42
C ASP A 112 2.25 10.86 -16.77
N LYS A 113 2.60 11.42 -15.60
CA LYS A 113 3.82 11.15 -14.86
C LYS A 113 3.71 10.03 -13.82
N VAL A 114 2.52 9.53 -13.58
CA VAL A 114 2.29 8.42 -12.64
C VAL A 114 2.10 7.07 -13.34
N GLY A 115 2.37 7.01 -14.63
CA GLY A 115 2.33 5.78 -15.41
C GLY A 115 0.97 5.06 -15.33
N GLU A 116 1.01 3.82 -14.89
CA GLU A 116 -0.15 2.95 -14.72
C GLU A 116 -0.89 3.15 -13.39
N TYR A 117 -0.34 3.92 -12.44
CA TYR A 117 -0.94 4.15 -11.13
C TYR A 117 -2.01 5.24 -11.20
N LYS A 118 -3.14 4.94 -11.86
CA LYS A 118 -4.24 5.88 -12.01
C LYS A 118 -5.58 5.16 -12.25
N PHE A 119 -6.64 5.81 -11.82
CA PHE A 119 -8.01 5.61 -12.28
C PHE A 119 -8.36 6.80 -13.17
N ASP A 120 -8.27 6.63 -14.48
CA ASP A 120 -8.32 7.71 -15.45
C ASP A 120 -9.48 8.69 -15.22
N GLY A 121 -9.14 9.97 -15.08
CA GLY A 121 -10.08 11.03 -14.80
C GLY A 121 -10.66 11.04 -13.38
N LYS A 122 -10.18 10.21 -12.43
CA LYS A 122 -10.76 10.07 -11.09
C LYS A 122 -9.73 10.16 -9.97
N ALA A 123 -8.67 9.35 -10.00
CA ALA A 123 -7.67 9.30 -8.96
C ALA A 123 -6.30 8.97 -9.52
N TYR A 124 -5.25 9.42 -8.83
CA TYR A 124 -3.87 9.31 -9.31
C TYR A 124 -2.96 8.94 -8.15
N GLY A 125 -2.00 8.04 -8.42
CA GLY A 125 -1.05 7.56 -7.42
C GLY A 125 -0.09 8.65 -6.95
N LEU A 126 0.16 8.67 -5.65
CA LEU A 126 1.16 9.53 -5.02
C LEU A 126 2.39 8.73 -4.62
N VAL A 127 2.19 7.63 -3.93
CA VAL A 127 3.24 6.82 -3.32
C VAL A 127 3.03 5.36 -3.68
N ILE A 128 4.12 4.65 -3.93
CA ILE A 128 4.12 3.20 -4.17
C ILE A 128 4.72 2.48 -2.97
N GLN A 129 4.08 1.37 -2.61
CA GLN A 129 4.60 0.40 -1.66
C GLN A 129 4.40 -0.99 -2.24
N ASN A 130 5.36 -1.86 -2.04
CA ASN A 130 5.22 -3.27 -2.40
C ASN A 130 5.52 -4.17 -1.22
N ILE A 131 4.92 -5.34 -1.24
CA ILE A 131 5.24 -6.40 -0.30
C ILE A 131 6.50 -7.10 -0.80
N LEU A 132 7.43 -7.31 0.11
CA LEU A 132 8.71 -7.97 -0.17
C LEU A 132 8.79 -9.29 0.58
N MET A 133 9.41 -10.28 -0.05
CA MET A 133 9.81 -11.49 0.62
C MET A 133 11.33 -11.47 0.77
N LEU A 134 11.78 -11.43 2.02
CA LEU A 134 13.19 -11.31 2.41
C LEU A 134 13.69 -12.64 2.96
N TYR A 135 14.96 -12.96 2.73
CA TYR A 135 15.58 -14.13 3.35
C TYR A 135 17.01 -13.81 3.81
N ARG A 136 17.49 -14.59 4.78
CA ARG A 136 18.87 -14.53 5.24
C ARG A 136 19.77 -15.32 4.30
N THR A 137 20.98 -14.78 4.04
CA THR A 137 21.98 -15.41 3.19
C THR A 137 23.13 -16.05 3.98
N ASP A 138 23.21 -15.80 5.30
CA ASP A 138 24.26 -16.31 6.18
C ASP A 138 23.94 -17.72 6.74
N GLU A 139 24.69 -18.15 7.75
CA GLU A 139 24.58 -19.47 8.39
C GLU A 139 23.21 -19.77 9.02
N PHE A 140 22.43 -18.74 9.37
CA PHE A 140 21.08 -18.89 9.90
C PHE A 140 20.01 -18.90 8.81
N GLY A 141 20.40 -18.77 7.56
CA GLY A 141 19.53 -18.71 6.39
C GLY A 141 19.83 -19.81 5.38
N THR A 142 20.25 -19.41 4.19
CA THR A 142 20.43 -20.30 3.05
C THR A 142 21.88 -20.65 2.74
N ASN A 143 22.85 -20.20 3.54
CA ASN A 143 24.30 -20.35 3.29
C ASN A 143 24.74 -19.79 1.93
N GLY A 144 24.12 -18.68 1.50
CA GLY A 144 24.44 -18.01 0.22
C GLY A 144 23.66 -18.57 -0.98
N GLU A 145 22.83 -19.59 -0.83
CA GLU A 145 21.95 -20.03 -1.91
C GLU A 145 20.81 -19.02 -2.13
N ALA A 146 20.59 -18.64 -3.39
CA ALA A 146 19.48 -17.74 -3.74
C ALA A 146 18.15 -18.49 -3.72
N ILE A 147 17.14 -17.92 -3.04
CA ILE A 147 15.79 -18.45 -3.07
C ILE A 147 15.09 -17.94 -4.33
N LYS A 148 14.50 -18.86 -5.09
CA LYS A 148 13.68 -18.56 -6.26
C LYS A 148 12.38 -19.33 -6.19
N PHE A 149 11.29 -18.61 -6.46
CA PHE A 149 9.94 -19.17 -6.52
C PHE A 149 9.27 -18.76 -7.84
N ASP A 150 8.38 -19.59 -8.34
CA ASP A 150 7.50 -19.20 -9.43
C ASP A 150 6.38 -18.27 -8.88
N HIS A 151 5.85 -18.61 -7.72
CA HIS A 151 4.73 -17.95 -7.04
C HIS A 151 5.04 -17.63 -5.57
N TRP A 152 4.39 -16.64 -5.02
CA TRP A 152 4.46 -16.36 -3.58
C TRP A 152 4.07 -17.55 -2.71
N ALA A 153 3.09 -18.34 -3.17
CA ALA A 153 2.57 -19.48 -2.46
C ALA A 153 3.56 -20.66 -2.36
N ASP A 154 4.64 -20.67 -3.16
CA ASP A 154 5.66 -21.71 -3.11
C ASP A 154 6.41 -21.72 -1.77
N LEU A 155 6.39 -20.57 -1.05
CA LEU A 155 6.89 -20.51 0.31
C LEU A 155 6.22 -21.55 1.21
N ALA A 156 4.91 -21.79 1.06
CA ALA A 156 4.17 -22.75 1.86
C ALA A 156 4.62 -24.20 1.64
N ASP A 157 5.22 -24.52 0.48
CA ASP A 157 5.75 -25.84 0.18
C ASP A 157 7.26 -25.97 0.38
N SER A 158 7.90 -24.87 0.77
CA SER A 158 9.33 -24.86 1.04
C SER A 158 9.68 -25.53 2.38
N ASN A 159 10.96 -25.81 2.57
CA ASN A 159 11.48 -26.27 3.86
C ASN A 159 11.99 -25.12 4.74
N TYR A 160 11.76 -23.89 4.33
CA TYR A 160 12.19 -22.72 5.09
C TYR A 160 11.25 -22.47 6.27
N LYS A 161 11.77 -21.87 7.33
CA LYS A 161 10.99 -21.36 8.44
C LYS A 161 10.70 -19.89 8.17
N TRP A 162 9.42 -19.50 8.18
CA TRP A 162 9.02 -18.12 7.84
C TRP A 162 8.16 -17.48 8.92
N TYR A 163 8.24 -16.14 8.95
CA TYR A 163 7.36 -15.30 9.76
C TYR A 163 6.01 -15.09 9.07
N ARG A 164 4.94 -15.13 9.86
CA ARG A 164 3.62 -14.69 9.44
C ARG A 164 2.94 -13.82 10.50
N GLN A 165 2.05 -12.95 10.09
CA GLN A 165 1.16 -12.23 11.00
C GLN A 165 -0.01 -13.13 11.46
N ASN A 166 -0.58 -12.80 12.62
CA ASN A 166 -1.63 -13.59 13.26
C ASN A 166 -3.04 -12.97 13.13
N LYS A 167 -3.32 -12.24 12.06
CA LYS A 167 -4.60 -11.55 11.89
C LYS A 167 -5.09 -11.60 10.45
N VAL A 168 -6.40 -11.67 10.26
CA VAL A 168 -7.04 -11.63 8.94
C VAL A 168 -6.85 -10.25 8.30
N GLY A 169 -7.14 -9.19 9.05
CA GLY A 169 -7.03 -7.81 8.58
C GLY A 169 -5.66 -7.19 8.87
N GLY A 170 -5.49 -5.98 8.39
CA GLY A 170 -4.25 -5.21 8.45
C GLY A 170 -3.55 -5.23 7.09
N THR A 171 -3.11 -4.05 6.68
CA THR A 171 -2.68 -3.82 5.29
C THR A 171 -1.54 -4.76 4.86
N THR A 172 -0.52 -4.96 5.72
CA THR A 172 0.61 -5.87 5.41
C THR A 172 0.14 -7.30 5.16
N ASN A 173 -0.73 -7.81 6.05
CA ASN A 173 -1.18 -9.19 5.94
C ASN A 173 -2.10 -9.39 4.73
N MET A 174 -3.02 -8.44 4.50
CA MET A 174 -3.91 -8.49 3.33
C MET A 174 -3.10 -8.50 2.02
N ASN A 175 -2.06 -7.71 1.92
CA ASN A 175 -1.25 -7.66 0.70
C ASN A 175 -0.35 -8.89 0.53
N THR A 176 0.14 -9.46 1.63
CA THR A 176 0.78 -10.79 1.59
C THR A 176 -0.20 -11.85 1.08
N ASN A 177 -1.45 -11.85 1.58
CA ASN A 177 -2.47 -12.78 1.12
C ASN A 177 -2.79 -12.57 -0.36
N ASN A 178 -2.90 -11.31 -0.81
CA ASN A 178 -3.11 -10.99 -2.21
C ASN A 178 -1.97 -11.52 -3.08
N ALA A 179 -0.71 -11.33 -2.67
CA ALA A 179 0.44 -11.89 -3.37
C ALA A 179 0.40 -13.43 -3.43
N MET A 180 0.02 -14.08 -2.32
CA MET A 180 -0.10 -15.54 -2.24
C MET A 180 -1.20 -16.11 -3.15
N LEU A 181 -2.33 -15.39 -3.28
CA LEU A 181 -3.50 -15.85 -4.04
C LEU A 181 -3.43 -15.49 -5.53
N TYR A 182 -2.50 -14.64 -5.95
CA TYR A 182 -2.40 -14.15 -7.33
C TYR A 182 -2.39 -15.26 -8.38
N ALA A 183 -1.53 -16.27 -8.19
CA ALA A 183 -1.39 -17.38 -9.14
C ALA A 183 -2.60 -18.33 -9.19
N PHE A 184 -3.55 -18.17 -8.27
CA PHE A 184 -4.69 -19.06 -8.09
C PHE A 184 -6.03 -18.41 -8.43
N THR A 185 -5.99 -17.26 -9.13
CA THR A 185 -7.20 -16.62 -9.65
C THR A 185 -7.94 -17.55 -10.60
N ASP A 186 -9.23 -17.73 -10.34
CA ASP A 186 -10.14 -18.56 -11.13
C ASP A 186 -11.54 -17.92 -11.09
N PRO A 187 -11.89 -17.07 -12.07
CA PRO A 187 -13.17 -16.35 -12.08
C PRO A 187 -14.41 -17.24 -12.02
N GLU A 188 -14.29 -18.51 -12.39
CA GLU A 188 -15.39 -19.48 -12.34
C GLU A 188 -15.47 -20.21 -10.99
N SER A 189 -14.51 -20.01 -10.11
CA SER A 189 -14.47 -20.70 -8.81
C SER A 189 -15.56 -20.17 -7.87
N PRO A 190 -16.38 -21.04 -7.25
CA PRO A 190 -17.34 -20.65 -6.23
C PRO A 190 -16.68 -20.19 -4.91
N ALA A 191 -15.38 -20.33 -4.80
CA ALA A 191 -14.59 -19.97 -3.63
C ALA A 191 -14.07 -18.54 -3.71
N GLY A 192 -14.94 -17.58 -4.04
CA GLY A 192 -14.61 -16.16 -4.14
C GLY A 192 -13.63 -15.85 -5.28
N GLY A 193 -13.75 -16.55 -6.43
CA GLY A 193 -12.87 -16.30 -7.57
C GLY A 193 -11.44 -16.81 -7.41
N ILE A 194 -11.16 -17.64 -6.40
CA ILE A 194 -9.86 -18.28 -6.17
C ILE A 194 -10.05 -19.81 -6.25
N SER A 195 -9.14 -20.50 -6.88
CA SER A 195 -9.15 -21.95 -6.89
C SER A 195 -9.01 -22.53 -5.47
N ILE A 196 -9.59 -23.69 -5.23
CA ILE A 196 -9.50 -24.38 -3.91
C ILE A 196 -8.02 -24.61 -3.54
N GLU A 197 -7.16 -24.88 -4.51
CA GLU A 197 -5.72 -25.04 -4.28
C GLU A 197 -5.08 -23.77 -3.71
N GLY A 198 -5.46 -22.57 -4.16
CA GLY A 198 -4.99 -21.32 -3.60
C GLY A 198 -5.33 -21.17 -2.12
N TRP A 199 -6.55 -21.54 -1.73
CA TRP A 199 -6.96 -21.53 -0.32
C TRP A 199 -6.20 -22.56 0.52
N LYS A 200 -5.93 -23.76 -0.01
CA LYS A 200 -5.09 -24.76 0.63
C LYS A 200 -3.66 -24.26 0.87
N LYS A 201 -3.08 -23.58 -0.12
CA LYS A 201 -1.74 -22.99 0.01
C LYS A 201 -1.70 -21.89 1.07
N LEU A 202 -2.68 -20.99 1.08
CA LEU A 202 -2.77 -19.93 2.09
C LEU A 202 -3.00 -20.52 3.48
N TRP A 203 -3.82 -21.56 3.62
CA TRP A 203 -3.99 -22.28 4.88
C TRP A 203 -2.66 -22.85 5.38
N LYS A 204 -1.94 -23.57 4.50
CA LYS A 204 -0.65 -24.16 4.83
C LYS A 204 0.39 -23.10 5.22
N TYR A 205 0.39 -21.95 4.51
CA TYR A 205 1.21 -20.80 4.90
C TYR A 205 0.91 -20.37 6.34
N CYS A 206 -0.36 -20.30 6.72
CA CYS A 206 -0.77 -19.97 8.07
C CYS A 206 -0.43 -21.08 9.09
N ALA A 207 -0.55 -22.35 8.70
CA ALA A 207 -0.32 -23.48 9.58
C ALA A 207 1.16 -23.65 9.96
N ASP A 208 2.05 -23.50 8.98
CA ASP A 208 3.48 -23.75 9.15
C ASP A 208 4.28 -22.49 9.51
N GLY A 209 3.71 -21.31 9.31
CA GLY A 209 4.36 -20.04 9.61
C GLY A 209 4.45 -19.74 11.11
N VAL A 210 5.53 -19.11 11.51
CA VAL A 210 5.79 -18.73 12.92
C VAL A 210 5.29 -17.33 13.21
N VAL A 211 4.61 -17.20 14.35
CA VAL A 211 4.12 -15.91 14.86
C VAL A 211 4.99 -15.44 16.01
N PHE A 212 5.35 -14.16 15.99
CA PHE A 212 5.99 -13.47 17.09
C PHE A 212 5.09 -12.31 17.52
N THR A 213 4.67 -12.30 18.77
CA THR A 213 3.72 -11.29 19.29
C THR A 213 4.36 -9.93 19.53
N ASP A 214 5.66 -9.91 19.75
CA ASP A 214 6.43 -8.72 20.10
C ASP A 214 7.08 -8.04 18.88
N ASP A 215 6.91 -8.63 17.69
CA ASP A 215 7.51 -8.12 16.49
C ASP A 215 6.47 -7.51 15.55
N LYS A 216 6.59 -6.20 15.40
CA LYS A 216 5.60 -5.44 14.62
C LYS A 216 5.59 -5.82 13.13
N TYR A 217 6.74 -6.23 12.58
CA TYR A 217 6.93 -6.32 11.13
C TYR A 217 7.65 -7.58 10.63
N GLY A 218 8.05 -8.50 11.49
CA GLY A 218 8.77 -9.73 11.09
C GLY A 218 10.24 -9.54 10.73
N LEU A 219 10.76 -8.31 10.79
CA LEU A 219 12.16 -8.03 10.48
C LEU A 219 13.10 -8.51 11.59
N ASN A 220 12.76 -8.24 12.84
CA ASN A 220 13.57 -8.66 13.98
C ASN A 220 13.75 -10.18 14.10
N PRO A 221 12.70 -11.03 13.92
CA PRO A 221 12.89 -12.47 13.84
C PRO A 221 13.83 -12.91 12.73
N LEU A 222 13.75 -12.26 11.54
CA LEU A 222 14.67 -12.54 10.44
C LEU A 222 16.12 -12.24 10.84
N ILE A 223 16.35 -11.07 11.45
CA ILE A 223 17.70 -10.63 11.84
C ILE A 223 18.29 -11.50 12.95
N ARG A 224 17.49 -11.89 13.93
CA ARG A 224 17.93 -12.80 15.00
C ARG A 224 18.16 -14.24 14.51
N GLY A 225 17.70 -14.61 13.31
CA GLY A 225 17.75 -15.96 12.79
C GLY A 225 16.67 -16.88 13.37
N ASP A 226 15.63 -16.33 13.97
CA ASP A 226 14.47 -17.08 14.45
C ASP A 226 13.65 -17.67 13.29
N VAL A 227 13.67 -16.98 12.14
CA VAL A 227 13.13 -17.40 10.85
C VAL A 227 14.15 -17.19 9.73
N GLN A 228 13.98 -17.92 8.64
CA GLN A 228 14.83 -17.83 7.46
C GLN A 228 14.24 -16.88 6.40
N VAL A 229 12.91 -16.75 6.37
CA VAL A 229 12.15 -15.92 5.43
C VAL A 229 11.16 -15.05 6.18
N SER A 230 10.99 -13.81 5.73
CA SER A 230 10.00 -12.88 6.26
C SER A 230 9.38 -12.04 5.16
N THR A 231 8.20 -11.51 5.42
CA THR A 231 7.52 -10.56 4.53
C THR A 231 7.60 -9.15 5.14
N PHE A 232 7.86 -8.15 4.30
CA PHE A 232 8.05 -6.79 4.75
C PHE A 232 7.58 -5.76 3.71
N TYR A 233 7.27 -4.54 4.13
CA TYR A 233 6.99 -3.44 3.20
C TYR A 233 8.25 -2.76 2.70
N SER A 234 8.26 -2.39 1.43
CA SER A 234 9.39 -1.67 0.80
C SER A 234 9.67 -0.33 1.46
N SER A 235 8.66 0.47 1.79
CA SER A 235 8.85 1.77 2.46
C SER A 235 9.49 1.63 3.83
N SER A 236 8.99 0.70 4.66
CA SER A 236 9.59 0.45 5.98
C SER A 236 11.00 -0.11 5.87
N LEU A 237 11.25 -0.99 4.90
CA LEU A 237 12.60 -1.52 4.65
C LEU A 237 13.55 -0.45 4.15
N TYR A 238 13.08 0.45 3.27
CA TYR A 238 13.88 1.56 2.79
C TYR A 238 14.30 2.47 3.93
N GLY A 239 13.38 2.84 4.81
CA GLY A 239 13.69 3.61 6.03
C GLY A 239 14.69 2.90 6.95
N GLU A 240 14.61 1.56 7.10
CA GLU A 240 15.59 0.80 7.87
C GLU A 240 16.99 0.83 7.26
N ILE A 241 17.11 0.68 5.94
CA ILE A 241 18.40 0.65 5.24
C ILE A 241 19.04 2.04 5.19
N THR A 242 18.25 3.08 4.95
CA THR A 242 18.72 4.46 4.71
C THR A 242 18.77 5.31 5.96
N SER A 243 18.17 4.85 7.08
CA SER A 243 18.05 5.62 8.31
C SER A 243 19.38 6.23 8.75
N THR A 244 19.34 7.54 8.96
CA THR A 244 20.43 8.29 9.61
C THR A 244 20.18 8.50 11.10
N SER A 245 19.03 8.00 11.62
CA SER A 245 18.63 8.16 13.01
C SER A 245 19.66 7.54 13.96
N GLU A 246 20.14 8.33 14.92
CA GLU A 246 20.96 7.89 16.03
C GLU A 246 20.10 7.63 17.30
N ASN A 247 18.79 7.40 17.11
CA ASN A 247 17.89 7.16 18.23
C ASN A 247 18.36 5.93 19.02
N PRO A 248 18.83 6.08 20.26
CA PRO A 248 19.38 4.98 21.06
C PRO A 248 18.32 3.95 21.48
N THR A 249 17.03 4.24 21.28
CA THR A 249 15.93 3.33 21.64
C THR A 249 15.45 2.46 20.49
N TYR A 250 15.93 2.70 19.26
CA TYR A 250 15.56 1.93 18.08
C TYR A 250 16.83 1.53 17.33
N GLU A 251 17.13 0.25 17.34
CA GLU A 251 18.22 -0.29 16.54
C GLU A 251 17.70 -0.51 15.11
N HIS A 252 18.41 0.06 14.14
CA HIS A 252 18.18 -0.19 12.72
C HIS A 252 19.17 -1.27 12.24
N PRO A 253 18.82 -2.53 12.36
CA PRO A 253 19.76 -3.63 12.21
C PRO A 253 20.24 -3.84 10.78
N LEU A 254 19.52 -3.27 9.78
CA LEU A 254 19.93 -3.30 8.38
C LEU A 254 20.56 -1.98 7.92
N LYS A 255 20.81 -1.04 8.82
CA LYS A 255 21.43 0.24 8.48
C LYS A 255 22.81 0.03 7.85
N GLY A 256 22.94 0.52 6.62
CA GLY A 256 24.19 0.41 5.87
C GLY A 256 24.54 -1.01 5.41
N VAL A 257 23.63 -1.98 5.57
CA VAL A 257 23.81 -3.35 5.07
C VAL A 257 23.18 -3.44 3.68
N PRO A 258 23.97 -3.55 2.61
CA PRO A 258 23.42 -3.67 1.26
C PRO A 258 22.62 -4.97 1.10
N VAL A 259 21.69 -4.95 0.15
CA VAL A 259 21.00 -6.18 -0.28
C VAL A 259 22.04 -7.19 -0.77
N GLY A 260 21.96 -8.42 -0.24
CA GLY A 260 22.86 -9.52 -0.61
C GLY A 260 24.05 -9.74 0.33
N GLU A 261 24.29 -8.86 1.33
CA GLU A 261 25.41 -9.07 2.27
C GLU A 261 25.03 -10.11 3.36
N ASN A 262 23.94 -9.91 4.08
CA ASN A 262 23.44 -10.89 5.07
C ASN A 262 21.97 -11.25 4.85
N TRP A 263 21.33 -10.59 3.91
CA TRP A 263 19.96 -10.80 3.52
C TRP A 263 19.78 -10.49 2.03
N ALA A 264 18.73 -11.03 1.43
CA ALA A 264 18.38 -10.79 0.05
C ALA A 264 16.88 -10.83 -0.17
N LEU A 265 16.46 -10.38 -1.36
CA LEU A 265 15.10 -10.52 -1.84
C LEU A 265 14.93 -11.90 -2.48
N VAL A 266 13.81 -12.56 -2.20
CA VAL A 266 13.42 -13.76 -2.94
C VAL A 266 13.09 -13.37 -4.38
N ASP A 267 13.65 -14.08 -5.35
CA ASP A 267 13.33 -13.93 -6.76
C ASP A 267 12.03 -14.69 -7.07
N ILE A 268 10.94 -13.95 -7.33
CA ILE A 268 9.61 -14.51 -7.59
C ILE A 268 9.20 -14.16 -9.02
N ALA A 269 8.99 -15.19 -9.86
CA ALA A 269 8.72 -15.01 -11.28
C ALA A 269 7.42 -14.21 -11.55
N ASP A 270 6.40 -14.37 -10.70
CA ASP A 270 5.17 -13.56 -10.76
C ASP A 270 5.39 -12.11 -10.34
N GLY A 271 6.49 -11.82 -9.66
CA GLY A 271 6.74 -10.54 -9.04
C GLY A 271 6.06 -10.39 -7.68
N THR A 272 5.61 -9.18 -7.33
CA THR A 272 5.00 -8.91 -6.03
C THR A 272 3.76 -8.03 -6.16
N TYR A 273 2.94 -8.02 -5.11
CA TYR A 273 1.77 -7.15 -5.05
C TYR A 273 2.18 -5.74 -4.62
N TYR A 274 1.93 -4.78 -5.50
CA TYR A 274 2.14 -3.36 -5.23
C TYR A 274 0.84 -2.72 -4.77
N ILE A 275 1.00 -1.70 -3.91
CA ILE A 275 -0.05 -0.79 -3.52
C ILE A 275 0.41 0.59 -3.95
N ALA A 276 -0.42 1.33 -4.64
CA ALA A 276 -0.25 2.77 -4.72
C ALA A 276 -1.21 3.45 -3.74
N GLU A 277 -0.73 4.50 -3.09
CA GLU A 277 -1.58 5.40 -2.31
C GLU A 277 -2.05 6.51 -3.25
N TYR A 278 -3.35 6.53 -3.53
CA TYR A 278 -3.94 7.46 -4.50
C TYR A 278 -4.51 8.71 -3.83
N ILE A 279 -4.64 9.76 -4.64
CA ILE A 279 -5.36 10.99 -4.33
C ILE A 279 -6.50 11.18 -5.33
N GLY A 280 -7.65 11.62 -4.84
CA GLY A 280 -8.78 12.02 -5.69
C GLY A 280 -9.73 12.95 -4.97
N ILE A 281 -10.52 13.67 -5.76
CA ILE A 281 -11.43 14.70 -5.30
C ILE A 281 -12.83 14.13 -5.18
N LEU A 282 -13.51 14.41 -4.09
CA LEU A 282 -14.91 14.05 -3.89
C LEU A 282 -15.84 15.12 -4.47
N ASP A 283 -16.91 14.69 -5.10
CA ASP A 283 -18.00 15.57 -5.52
C ASP A 283 -18.91 15.82 -4.31
N ARG A 284 -18.72 16.98 -3.68
CA ARG A 284 -19.47 17.37 -2.50
C ARG A 284 -20.59 18.34 -2.86
N GLU A 285 -21.81 18.00 -2.43
CA GLU A 285 -22.98 18.86 -2.63
C GLU A 285 -22.78 20.21 -1.91
N GLY A 286 -23.15 21.28 -2.58
CA GLY A 286 -23.08 22.65 -2.04
C GLY A 286 -21.70 23.32 -2.07
N ARG A 287 -20.66 22.64 -2.58
CA ARG A 287 -19.36 23.26 -2.81
C ARG A 287 -19.44 24.19 -4.02
N SER A 288 -19.00 25.43 -3.85
CA SER A 288 -18.94 26.43 -4.94
C SER A 288 -17.84 26.09 -5.96
N GLU A 289 -17.90 26.75 -7.13
CA GLU A 289 -16.86 26.60 -8.15
C GLU A 289 -15.49 27.07 -7.64
N ALA A 290 -15.43 28.20 -6.92
CA ALA A 290 -14.18 28.73 -6.34
C ALA A 290 -13.56 27.75 -5.32
N GLU A 291 -14.38 27.16 -4.44
CA GLU A 291 -13.92 26.15 -3.50
C GLU A 291 -13.44 24.87 -4.22
N THR A 292 -14.12 24.49 -5.31
CA THR A 292 -13.72 23.34 -6.15
C THR A 292 -12.36 23.57 -6.79
N GLU A 293 -12.10 24.77 -7.32
CA GLU A 293 -10.79 25.12 -7.89
C GLU A 293 -9.70 25.16 -6.81
N THR A 294 -10.03 25.58 -5.57
CA THR A 294 -9.09 25.50 -4.44
C THR A 294 -8.70 24.06 -4.12
N VAL A 295 -9.65 23.12 -4.11
CA VAL A 295 -9.40 21.69 -3.89
C VAL A 295 -8.54 21.10 -5.01
N LYS A 296 -8.85 21.43 -6.27
CA LYS A 296 -8.04 21.01 -7.43
C LYS A 296 -6.61 21.54 -7.34
N ALA A 297 -6.46 22.82 -7.01
CA ALA A 297 -5.16 23.45 -6.87
C ALA A 297 -4.30 22.80 -5.77
N PHE A 298 -4.92 22.43 -4.64
CA PHE A 298 -4.23 21.67 -3.59
C PHE A 298 -3.81 20.29 -4.08
N ALA A 299 -4.70 19.55 -4.74
CA ALA A 299 -4.39 18.23 -5.25
C ALA A 299 -3.30 18.26 -6.34
N GLU A 300 -3.31 19.31 -7.19
CA GLU A 300 -2.27 19.60 -8.17
C GLU A 300 -0.92 19.84 -7.49
N TRP A 301 -0.88 20.68 -6.46
CA TRP A 301 0.32 20.95 -5.67
C TRP A 301 0.84 19.70 -4.97
N PHE A 302 -0.04 18.91 -4.32
CA PHE A 302 0.39 17.77 -3.52
C PHE A 302 0.98 16.66 -4.39
N GLY A 303 0.45 16.42 -5.59
CA GLY A 303 0.98 15.41 -6.53
C GLY A 303 2.11 15.89 -7.43
N SER A 304 2.52 17.18 -7.33
CA SER A 304 3.64 17.71 -8.09
C SER A 304 4.96 17.00 -7.74
N ALA A 305 5.90 16.91 -8.68
CA ALA A 305 7.20 16.29 -8.45
C ALA A 305 7.93 16.91 -7.24
N GLU A 306 7.90 18.25 -7.10
CA GLU A 306 8.54 18.96 -5.99
C GLU A 306 7.98 18.54 -4.63
N THR A 307 6.65 18.49 -4.50
CA THR A 307 6.01 18.10 -3.23
C THR A 307 6.22 16.61 -2.94
N GLN A 308 6.20 15.77 -3.97
CA GLN A 308 6.46 14.34 -3.81
C GLN A 308 7.91 14.03 -3.44
N ILE A 309 8.90 14.79 -3.92
CA ILE A 309 10.29 14.73 -3.46
C ILE A 309 10.36 15.07 -1.97
N ALA A 310 9.77 16.18 -1.57
CA ALA A 310 9.78 16.62 -0.17
C ALA A 310 9.06 15.65 0.78
N TRP A 311 7.97 15.03 0.32
CA TRP A 311 7.26 13.96 1.04
C TRP A 311 8.12 12.71 1.18
N SER A 312 8.78 12.30 0.10
CA SER A 312 9.66 11.12 0.08
C SER A 312 10.86 11.28 0.99
N ASP A 313 11.50 12.44 0.98
CA ASP A 313 12.61 12.77 1.88
C ASP A 313 12.20 12.77 3.35
N ALA A 314 10.96 13.19 3.65
CA ALA A 314 10.46 13.25 5.02
C ALA A 314 10.02 11.88 5.57
N PHE A 315 9.58 10.96 4.70
CA PHE A 315 8.89 9.74 5.13
C PHE A 315 9.40 8.46 4.49
N ASP A 316 10.58 8.49 3.87
CA ASP A 316 11.22 7.33 3.21
C ASP A 316 10.27 6.61 2.24
N SER A 317 9.46 7.38 1.50
CA SER A 317 8.47 6.84 0.58
C SER A 317 8.95 6.87 -0.87
N TYR A 318 8.42 5.98 -1.72
CA TYR A 318 8.74 5.94 -3.14
C TYR A 318 7.59 6.57 -3.95
N PRO A 319 7.83 7.69 -4.66
CA PRO A 319 6.74 8.39 -5.36
C PRO A 319 6.29 7.66 -6.63
N CYS A 320 5.01 7.82 -6.98
CA CYS A 320 4.50 7.41 -8.29
C CYS A 320 4.97 8.33 -9.42
N ASN A 321 5.24 9.60 -9.11
CA ASN A 321 5.64 10.61 -10.09
C ASN A 321 7.06 10.32 -10.62
N GLU A 322 7.18 9.94 -11.89
CA GLU A 322 8.46 9.58 -12.52
C GLU A 322 9.51 10.70 -12.53
N GLU A 323 9.07 11.97 -12.54
CA GLU A 323 9.98 13.12 -12.45
C GLU A 323 10.58 13.21 -11.04
N ALA A 324 9.78 12.95 -10.00
CA ALA A 324 10.28 12.86 -8.63
C ALA A 324 11.23 11.67 -8.45
N VAL A 325 10.91 10.51 -9.03
CA VAL A 325 11.80 9.34 -9.02
C VAL A 325 13.15 9.65 -9.65
N ALA A 326 13.14 10.30 -10.82
CA ALA A 326 14.38 10.64 -11.54
C ALA A 326 15.26 11.64 -10.79
N GLU A 327 14.69 12.50 -9.94
CA GLU A 327 15.43 13.44 -9.11
C GLU A 327 15.98 12.79 -7.83
N LEU A 328 15.21 11.88 -7.23
CA LEU A 328 15.57 11.24 -5.96
C LEU A 328 16.57 10.09 -6.12
N PHE A 329 16.53 9.37 -7.25
CA PHE A 329 17.27 8.13 -7.42
C PHE A 329 18.03 8.14 -8.73
N ASP A 330 19.36 7.98 -8.67
CA ASP A 330 20.22 7.73 -9.86
C ASP A 330 19.83 6.40 -10.53
N GLU A 331 19.47 5.39 -9.73
CA GLU A 331 18.96 4.09 -10.17
C GLU A 331 17.80 3.66 -9.26
N VAL A 332 16.78 3.03 -9.84
CA VAL A 332 15.65 2.49 -9.05
C VAL A 332 16.16 1.49 -8.02
N PRO A 333 15.91 1.70 -6.73
CA PRO A 333 16.36 0.76 -5.71
C PRO A 333 15.85 -0.66 -5.95
N PRO A 334 16.64 -1.71 -5.73
CA PRO A 334 16.24 -3.10 -5.99
C PRO A 334 14.91 -3.51 -5.37
N ILE A 335 14.57 -2.91 -4.21
CA ILE A 335 13.31 -3.16 -3.50
C ILE A 335 12.07 -2.62 -4.25
N TYR A 336 12.25 -1.73 -5.22
CA TYR A 336 11.21 -1.18 -6.09
C TYR A 336 11.35 -1.66 -7.56
N ALA A 337 12.42 -2.37 -7.88
CA ALA A 337 12.69 -2.89 -9.24
C ALA A 337 12.07 -4.29 -9.48
N ILE A 338 11.08 -4.70 -8.68
CA ILE A 338 10.41 -5.99 -8.77
C ILE A 338 9.19 -5.84 -9.68
N LYS A 339 8.89 -6.89 -10.46
CA LYS A 339 7.68 -6.91 -11.30
C LYS A 339 6.42 -6.71 -10.43
N ASN A 340 5.53 -5.82 -10.87
CA ASN A 340 4.26 -5.57 -10.22
C ASN A 340 3.17 -6.51 -10.77
N CYS A 341 2.66 -7.42 -9.95
CA CYS A 341 1.57 -8.30 -10.35
C CYS A 341 0.17 -7.67 -10.18
N SER A 342 0.03 -6.59 -9.38
CA SER A 342 -1.27 -6.00 -9.08
C SER A 342 -1.97 -5.41 -10.32
N LEU A 343 -1.20 -4.97 -11.30
CA LEU A 343 -1.71 -4.38 -12.55
C LEU A 343 -1.78 -5.36 -13.73
N THR A 344 -1.48 -6.63 -13.49
CA THR A 344 -1.62 -7.68 -14.50
C THR A 344 -3.10 -8.03 -14.67
N THR A 345 -3.55 -8.13 -15.92
CA THR A 345 -4.93 -8.55 -16.21
C THR A 345 -5.16 -10.00 -15.80
N VAL A 346 -6.22 -10.25 -15.04
CA VAL A 346 -6.62 -11.59 -14.61
C VAL A 346 -7.15 -12.37 -15.80
N PRO A 347 -6.62 -13.58 -16.10
CA PRO A 347 -7.07 -14.39 -17.21
C PRO A 347 -8.60 -14.62 -17.19
N GLY A 348 -9.25 -14.45 -18.32
CA GLY A 348 -10.70 -14.60 -18.45
C GLY A 348 -11.53 -13.39 -18.01
N THR A 349 -10.89 -12.29 -17.63
CA THR A 349 -11.53 -11.03 -17.27
C THR A 349 -10.91 -9.84 -18.00
N GLU A 350 -11.51 -8.65 -17.86
CA GLU A 350 -10.91 -7.38 -18.28
C GLU A 350 -10.29 -6.62 -17.08
N MET A 351 -10.32 -7.21 -15.88
CA MET A 351 -9.86 -6.59 -14.64
C MET A 351 -8.36 -6.76 -14.45
N THR A 352 -7.69 -5.74 -13.94
CA THR A 352 -6.39 -5.90 -13.31
C THR A 352 -6.55 -6.75 -12.03
N TYR A 353 -5.46 -7.33 -11.56
CA TYR A 353 -5.53 -8.12 -10.33
C TYR A 353 -5.95 -7.27 -9.11
N ALA A 354 -5.53 -6.00 -9.03
CA ALA A 354 -5.97 -5.09 -7.97
C ALA A 354 -7.49 -4.84 -8.01
N GLU A 355 -8.08 -4.65 -9.18
CA GLU A 355 -9.54 -4.53 -9.35
C GLU A 355 -10.26 -5.83 -8.98
N TYR A 356 -9.68 -6.96 -9.35
CA TYR A 356 -10.18 -8.29 -8.99
C TYR A 356 -10.17 -8.51 -7.48
N VAL A 357 -9.08 -8.15 -6.79
CA VAL A 357 -9.00 -8.13 -5.32
C VAL A 357 -10.08 -7.22 -4.76
N GLY A 358 -10.29 -6.03 -5.34
CA GLY A 358 -11.33 -5.08 -4.94
C GLY A 358 -12.72 -5.69 -4.99
N ALA A 359 -13.04 -6.38 -6.08
CA ALA A 359 -14.34 -7.03 -6.29
C ALA A 359 -14.60 -8.16 -5.27
N HIS A 360 -13.57 -8.93 -4.90
CA HIS A 360 -13.69 -10.13 -4.06
C HIS A 360 -13.23 -9.96 -2.61
N SER A 361 -12.71 -8.80 -2.21
CA SER A 361 -12.08 -8.57 -0.89
C SER A 361 -12.97 -8.93 0.30
N SER A 362 -14.28 -8.69 0.21
CA SER A 362 -15.22 -9.03 1.26
C SER A 362 -15.43 -10.53 1.36
N GLU A 363 -15.56 -11.23 0.23
CA GLU A 363 -15.69 -12.69 0.17
C GLU A 363 -14.45 -13.36 0.74
N TRP A 364 -13.26 -12.90 0.35
CA TRP A 364 -11.99 -13.45 0.87
C TRP A 364 -11.86 -13.26 2.38
N THR A 365 -12.22 -12.07 2.88
CA THR A 365 -12.24 -11.81 4.33
C THR A 365 -13.20 -12.75 5.04
N ASN A 366 -14.40 -12.98 4.50
CA ASN A 366 -15.38 -13.89 5.06
C ASN A 366 -14.86 -15.33 5.05
N ILE A 367 -14.31 -15.83 3.94
CA ILE A 367 -13.71 -17.17 3.83
C ILE A 367 -12.64 -17.35 4.90
N MET A 368 -11.68 -16.42 4.99
CA MET A 368 -10.59 -16.51 5.96
C MET A 368 -11.09 -16.48 7.40
N THR A 369 -12.11 -15.67 7.68
CA THR A 369 -12.71 -15.56 9.02
C THR A 369 -13.48 -16.83 9.36
N ASN A 370 -14.34 -17.30 8.47
CA ASN A 370 -15.20 -18.46 8.68
C ASN A 370 -14.41 -19.77 8.80
N LEU A 371 -13.27 -19.88 8.11
CA LEU A 371 -12.36 -21.00 8.23
C LEU A 371 -11.33 -20.83 9.36
N GLY A 372 -11.31 -19.70 10.04
CA GLY A 372 -10.45 -19.46 11.19
C GLY A 372 -8.97 -19.31 10.85
N PHE A 373 -8.63 -18.66 9.73
CA PHE A 373 -7.24 -18.37 9.38
C PHE A 373 -6.55 -17.44 10.41
N PHE A 374 -5.22 -17.46 10.45
CA PHE A 374 -4.39 -16.52 11.21
C PHE A 374 -4.53 -16.59 12.74
N TRP A 375 -4.55 -17.77 13.28
CA TRP A 375 -4.48 -17.98 14.74
C TRP A 375 -3.14 -17.53 15.33
N ALA A 376 -3.17 -17.10 16.59
CA ALA A 376 -2.00 -16.53 17.26
C ALA A 376 -0.99 -17.57 17.76
N ASP A 377 -1.43 -18.79 18.02
CA ASP A 377 -0.64 -19.87 18.60
C ASP A 377 -0.92 -21.19 17.87
N SER A 378 0.14 -21.87 17.43
CA SER A 378 0.02 -23.15 16.74
C SER A 378 -0.72 -24.22 17.59
N ALA A 379 -0.68 -24.11 18.91
CA ALA A 379 -1.43 -25.00 19.82
C ALA A 379 -2.96 -24.79 19.70
N ASN A 380 -3.40 -23.64 19.23
CA ASN A 380 -4.80 -23.27 19.02
C ASN A 380 -5.19 -23.27 17.52
N ALA A 381 -4.33 -23.84 16.66
CA ALA A 381 -4.64 -23.97 15.25
C ALA A 381 -5.94 -24.77 15.07
N PRO A 382 -6.90 -24.29 14.28
CA PRO A 382 -8.06 -25.09 13.93
C PRO A 382 -7.62 -26.33 13.13
N ALA A 383 -8.43 -27.36 13.13
CA ALA A 383 -8.19 -28.51 12.25
C ALA A 383 -8.24 -28.05 10.79
N GLU A 384 -7.41 -28.65 9.95
CA GLU A 384 -7.46 -28.39 8.53
C GLU A 384 -8.88 -28.64 7.98
N PRO A 385 -9.43 -27.73 7.19
CA PRO A 385 -10.75 -27.89 6.60
C PRO A 385 -10.84 -29.13 5.70
N ASP A 386 -12.00 -29.76 5.69
CA ASP A 386 -12.33 -30.78 4.68
C ASP A 386 -12.69 -30.08 3.36
N TRP A 387 -11.65 -29.71 2.60
CA TRP A 387 -11.73 -28.87 1.40
C TRP A 387 -12.72 -29.37 0.34
N ASP A 388 -12.96 -30.67 0.28
CA ASP A 388 -13.82 -31.29 -0.73
C ASP A 388 -15.33 -31.18 -0.35
N ASN A 389 -15.62 -30.90 0.92
CA ASN A 389 -16.98 -30.83 1.46
C ASN A 389 -17.36 -29.45 2.01
N LEU A 390 -16.62 -28.40 1.68
CA LEU A 390 -16.94 -27.04 2.08
C LEU A 390 -18.15 -26.46 1.32
N ASP A 391 -19.05 -25.82 2.04
CA ASP A 391 -20.10 -24.98 1.45
C ASP A 391 -19.57 -23.57 1.18
N TRP A 392 -18.96 -23.39 0.03
CA TRP A 392 -18.38 -22.11 -0.38
C TRP A 392 -19.40 -20.98 -0.45
N ALA A 393 -20.66 -21.27 -0.81
CA ALA A 393 -21.71 -20.26 -0.86
C ALA A 393 -22.03 -19.66 0.52
N THR A 394 -21.89 -20.46 1.58
CA THR A 394 -22.03 -20.00 2.96
C THR A 394 -20.74 -19.29 3.42
N LEU A 395 -19.56 -19.78 3.05
CA LEU A 395 -18.28 -19.24 3.49
C LEU A 395 -17.98 -17.84 2.94
N THR A 396 -18.49 -17.51 1.75
CA THR A 396 -18.36 -16.17 1.16
C THR A 396 -19.25 -15.11 1.81
N GLN A 397 -20.21 -15.52 2.65
CA GLN A 397 -21.13 -14.61 3.33
C GLN A 397 -20.61 -14.21 4.71
N LYS A 398 -20.93 -12.98 5.12
CA LYS A 398 -20.70 -12.54 6.50
C LYS A 398 -21.59 -13.34 7.43
N GLN A 399 -21.02 -14.03 8.41
CA GLN A 399 -21.81 -14.63 9.49
C GLN A 399 -22.25 -13.52 10.46
N GLU A 400 -23.53 -13.56 10.86
CA GLU A 400 -24.10 -12.62 11.84
C GLU A 400 -23.56 -12.82 13.27
#